data_e8102bc621f375d3586650118a1c394f
#
_entry.id   e8102bc621f375d3586650118a1c394f
#
_cell.length_a   1.000
_cell.length_b   1.000
_cell.length_c   1.000
_cell.angle_alpha   90.00
_cell.angle_beta   90.00
_cell.angle_gamma   90.00
#
_symmetry.space_group_name_H-M   'P 1'
#
loop_
_entity.id
_entity.type
_entity.pdbx_description
1 polymer ?
#
loop_
_entity_poly.entity_id
_entity_poly.type
_entity_poly.pdbx_seq_one_letter_code
_entity_poly.pdbx_strand_id
1 'polypeptide(L)' 'MNSRPTQLIDMVGKTIEILGRTFTVDWIDAPKSEDNGKIMVQSDETEIYHIGDRYEAVADVMSEISSELMKGKEVKE' A
#
# COMPACT_ATOMS: atom_id res chain seq x y z
N MET A 1 25.43 -1.98 8.45
CA MET A 1 24.95 -2.10 7.32
C MET A 1 23.87 -1.22 7.00
N ASN A 2 23.86 -0.63 5.92
CA ASN A 2 22.91 0.27 5.61
C ASN A 2 21.90 -0.30 4.77
N SER A 3 20.70 -0.35 5.16
CA SER A 3 19.70 -0.80 4.30
C SER A 3 18.66 0.26 4.18
N ARG A 4 18.21 0.51 3.01
CA ARG A 4 17.17 1.50 2.84
C ARG A 4 15.85 0.87 3.24
N PRO A 5 14.88 1.67 3.61
CA PRO A 5 13.56 1.15 3.95
C PRO A 5 12.93 0.48 2.72
N THR A 6 12.10 -0.50 2.97
CA THR A 6 11.37 -1.13 1.89
C THR A 6 10.38 -0.12 1.31
N GLN A 7 10.36 -0.03 0.01
CA GLN A 7 9.49 0.90 -0.69
C GLN A 7 8.39 0.14 -1.40
N LEU A 8 7.34 0.83 -1.79
CA LEU A 8 6.22 0.18 -2.45
C LEU A 8 6.64 -0.58 -3.71
N ILE A 9 7.59 -0.04 -4.46
CA ILE A 9 8.05 -0.73 -5.66
C ILE A 9 8.61 -2.12 -5.32
N ASP A 10 9.17 -2.27 -4.14
CA ASP A 10 9.74 -3.55 -3.74
C ASP A 10 8.68 -4.60 -3.47
N MET A 11 7.46 -4.15 -3.26
CA MET A 11 6.38 -5.06 -2.90
C MET A 11 5.40 -5.33 -4.04
N VAL A 12 5.61 -4.74 -5.18
CA VAL A 12 4.70 -4.95 -6.31
C VAL A 12 4.66 -6.44 -6.65
N GLY A 13 3.49 -6.98 -6.77
CA GLY A 13 3.29 -8.40 -7.04
C GLY A 13 3.28 -9.25 -5.79
N LYS A 14 3.39 -8.64 -4.63
CA LYS A 14 3.42 -9.37 -3.37
C LYS A 14 2.27 -8.94 -2.50
N THR A 15 2.14 -9.58 -1.36
CA THR A 15 1.09 -9.21 -0.41
C THR A 15 1.71 -8.75 0.89
N ILE A 16 0.96 -7.95 1.62
CA ILE A 16 1.35 -7.54 2.96
C ILE A 16 0.17 -7.76 3.88
N GLU A 17 0.45 -7.91 5.16
CA GLU A 17 -0.60 -8.08 6.15
C GLU A 17 -0.67 -6.90 7.07
N ILE A 18 -1.85 -6.36 7.28
CA ILE A 18 -2.06 -5.24 8.18
C ILE A 18 -3.26 -5.57 9.03
N LEU A 19 -3.07 -5.61 10.33
CA LEU A 19 -4.13 -5.90 11.29
C LEU A 19 -4.89 -7.19 10.95
N GLY A 20 -4.13 -8.20 10.53
CA GLY A 20 -4.72 -9.49 10.24
C GLY A 20 -5.40 -9.62 8.91
N ARG A 21 -5.33 -8.58 8.08
CA ARG A 21 -5.93 -8.62 6.75
C ARG A 21 -4.85 -8.64 5.70
N THR A 22 -5.12 -9.28 4.60
CA THR A 22 -4.16 -9.40 3.52
C THR A 22 -4.43 -8.35 2.46
N PHE A 23 -3.37 -7.67 2.03
CA PHE A 23 -3.47 -6.66 1.00
C PHE A 23 -2.52 -7.00 -0.13
N THR A 24 -2.94 -6.74 -1.35
CA THR A 24 -2.11 -6.97 -2.53
C THR A 24 -1.53 -5.63 -2.97
N VAL A 25 -0.28 -5.63 -3.37
CA VAL A 25 0.38 -4.43 -3.88
C VAL A 25 0.62 -4.64 -5.37
N ASP A 26 0.13 -3.73 -6.18
CA ASP A 26 0.27 -3.88 -7.62
C ASP A 26 0.18 -2.53 -8.31
N TRP A 27 0.52 -2.49 -9.58
CA TRP A 27 0.42 -1.28 -10.37
C TRP A 27 -1.03 -1.00 -10.71
N ILE A 28 -1.42 0.26 -10.58
CA ILE A 28 -2.69 0.67 -11.10
C ILE A 28 -2.42 1.29 -12.45
N ASP A 29 -1.25 1.91 -12.58
CA ASP A 29 -0.82 2.56 -13.80
C ASP A 29 0.64 2.25 -13.94
N ALA A 30 1.04 1.53 -14.95
CA ALA A 30 2.43 1.15 -15.12
C ALA A 30 3.29 2.37 -15.44
N PRO A 31 4.54 2.36 -15.07
CA PRO A 31 5.41 3.50 -15.33
C PRO A 31 5.65 3.69 -16.81
N LYS A 32 5.81 4.94 -17.23
CA LYS A 32 6.11 5.28 -18.58
C LYS A 32 7.35 6.15 -18.57
N SER A 33 7.83 6.51 -19.73
CA SER A 33 9.08 7.22 -19.82
C SER A 33 9.08 8.53 -19.03
N GLU A 34 7.94 9.18 -18.89
CA GLU A 34 7.90 10.44 -18.18
C GLU A 34 7.12 10.35 -16.90
N ASP A 35 6.79 9.17 -16.44
CA ASP A 35 5.86 9.04 -15.36
C ASP A 35 6.28 7.86 -14.53
N ASN A 36 6.26 7.99 -13.24
CA ASN A 36 6.67 6.91 -12.34
C ASN A 36 5.59 5.87 -12.12
N GLY A 37 4.43 6.06 -12.67
CA GLY A 37 3.34 5.14 -12.47
C GLY A 37 2.70 5.32 -11.11
N LYS A 38 1.71 4.52 -10.82
CA LYS A 38 1.01 4.54 -9.54
C LYS A 38 0.80 3.13 -9.04
N ILE A 39 1.03 2.95 -7.77
CA ILE A 39 0.89 1.65 -7.13
C ILE A 39 -0.27 1.70 -6.17
N MET A 40 -1.08 0.66 -6.16
CA MET A 40 -2.20 0.58 -5.24
C MET A 40 -1.95 -0.48 -4.20
N VAL A 41 -2.57 -0.31 -3.05
CA VAL A 41 -2.62 -1.34 -2.02
C VAL A 41 -4.10 -1.67 -1.86
N GLN A 42 -4.46 -2.89 -2.23
CA GLN A 42 -5.85 -3.30 -2.33
C GLN A 42 -6.13 -4.44 -1.37
N SER A 43 -7.24 -4.37 -0.68
CA SER A 43 -7.57 -5.40 0.31
C SER A 43 -8.08 -6.65 -0.36
N ASP A 44 -8.17 -7.72 0.43
CA ASP A 44 -8.70 -8.97 -0.04
C ASP A 44 -10.19 -8.86 -0.34
N GLU A 45 -10.82 -7.74 0.01
CA GLU A 45 -12.20 -7.49 -0.33
C GLU A 45 -12.31 -6.54 -1.50
N THR A 46 -11.25 -6.35 -2.20
CA THR A 46 -11.14 -5.53 -3.40
C THR A 46 -11.34 -4.03 -3.17
N GLU A 47 -11.16 -3.58 -1.95
CA GLU A 47 -11.18 -2.15 -1.67
C GLU A 47 -9.79 -1.59 -1.77
N ILE A 48 -9.63 -0.49 -2.48
CA ILE A 48 -8.34 0.15 -2.59
C ILE A 48 -8.18 1.10 -1.42
N TYR A 49 -7.15 0.90 -0.64
CA TYR A 49 -6.90 1.70 0.55
C TYR A 49 -5.82 2.74 0.36
N HIS A 50 -5.00 2.59 -0.65
CA HIS A 50 -3.90 3.53 -0.84
C HIS A 50 -3.46 3.51 -2.30
N ILE A 51 -3.21 4.67 -2.86
CA ILE A 51 -2.61 4.78 -4.18
C ILE A 51 -1.45 5.76 -4.00
N GLY A 52 -0.29 5.33 -4.38
CA GLY A 52 0.87 6.16 -4.13
C GLY A 52 2.02 5.94 -5.07
N ASP A 53 3.10 6.62 -4.73
CA ASP A 53 4.31 6.62 -5.49
C ASP A 53 5.11 5.38 -5.16
N ARG A 54 5.86 4.90 -6.12
CA ARG A 54 6.68 3.73 -5.93
C ARG A 54 7.77 3.92 -4.89
N TYR A 55 8.14 5.15 -4.60
CA TYR A 55 9.20 5.41 -3.63
C TYR A 55 8.71 5.57 -2.20
N GLU A 56 7.42 5.46 -1.97
CA GLU A 56 6.91 5.57 -0.61
C GLU A 56 7.37 4.41 0.25
N ALA A 57 7.69 4.68 1.50
CA ALA A 57 8.09 3.63 2.42
C ALA A 57 6.89 2.78 2.79
N VAL A 58 7.05 1.48 2.74
CA VAL A 58 5.97 0.56 3.06
C VAL A 58 5.51 0.76 4.50
N ALA A 59 6.42 1.06 5.41
CA ALA A 59 6.05 1.27 6.81
C ALA A 59 5.06 2.42 6.96
N ASP A 60 5.25 3.49 6.19
CA ASP A 60 4.35 4.62 6.25
C ASP A 60 2.99 4.27 5.67
N VAL A 61 2.98 3.51 4.60
CA VAL A 61 1.74 3.10 3.96
C VAL A 61 0.96 2.20 4.90
N MET A 62 1.65 1.26 5.54
CA MET A 62 0.99 0.36 6.48
C MET A 62 0.39 1.12 7.65
N SER A 63 1.10 2.13 8.11
CA SER A 63 0.61 2.95 9.21
C SER A 63 -0.66 3.70 8.81
N GLU A 64 -0.68 4.25 7.61
CA GLU A 64 -1.85 4.96 7.13
C GLU A 64 -3.04 4.03 6.98
N ILE A 65 -2.81 2.85 6.43
CA ILE A 65 -3.89 1.90 6.24
C ILE A 65 -4.42 1.41 7.59
N SER A 66 -3.52 1.16 8.55
CA SER A 66 -3.94 0.79 9.88
C SER A 66 -4.86 1.81 10.48
N SER A 67 -4.50 3.06 10.32
CA SER A 67 -5.30 4.14 10.84
C SER A 67 -6.68 4.16 10.21
N GLU A 68 -6.72 3.97 8.91
CA GLU A 68 -8.00 3.95 8.20
C GLU A 68 -8.87 2.79 8.64
N LEU A 69 -8.27 1.64 8.83
CA LEU A 69 -9.03 0.49 9.27
C LEU A 69 -9.62 0.69 10.66
N MET A 70 -8.85 1.33 11.52
CA MET A 70 -9.33 1.58 12.86
C MET A 70 -10.42 2.63 12.87
N LYS A 71 -10.26 3.66 12.03
CA LYS A 71 -11.27 4.66 11.94
C LYS A 71 -12.56 4.09 11.41
N GLY A 72 -12.47 3.26 10.42
CA GLY A 72 -13.65 2.66 9.83
C GLY A 72 -14.46 1.90 10.83
N LYS A 73 -13.79 1.24 11.76
CA LYS A 73 -14.49 0.54 12.75
C LYS A 73 -15.18 1.44 13.70
N GLU A 74 -14.61 2.55 13.99
CA GLU A 74 -15.22 3.46 14.92
C GLU A 74 -16.37 4.18 14.35
N VAL A 75 -16.32 4.50 13.10
CA VAL A 75 -17.34 5.26 12.49
C VAL A 75 -18.64 4.53 12.36
N LYS A 76 -18.59 3.26 12.35
CA LYS A 76 -19.72 2.58 12.20
C LYS A 76 -20.56 2.73 13.27
N GLU A 77 -21.35 2.96 13.45
CA GLU A 77 -22.00 3.15 14.57
C GLU A 77 -23.08 3.12 14.47
#